data_7160ed682d26c0633cd58617fe6c2c62
#
_entry.id   7160ed682d26c0633cd58617fe6c2c62
#
_cell.length_a   1.000
_cell.length_b   1.000
_cell.length_c   1.000
_cell.angle_alpha   90.00
_cell.angle_beta   90.00
_cell.angle_gamma   90.00
#
_symmetry.space_group_name_H-M   'P 1'
#
loop_
_entity.id
_entity.type
_entity.pdbx_description
1 polymer ?
#
loop_
_entity_poly.entity_id
_entity_poly.type
_entity_poly.pdbx_seq_one_letter_code
_entity_poly.pdbx_strand_id
1 'polypeptide(L)'
;MISAVRAPWLMACVFLAAMAPAWADEPGGEIDRAIAKGVDFLVADQNRNGSWGSARDTKGLNIYAPVPQAHDAFRAAVTAMAVSALHDSGLAVEAGPPRDALEKGEAYLFEHLPKIRRATADAIYNVWTHAYGIQALVDLHERTDDAEQRKRYVDLINGQIDLLGRYESIDGGWGYYDFRVGTARPSSDSISFTTATCLVAFREASALPGVVLPREMVDRAIDSINRQRKPDHSYLYGEYLDHMPMRGINRAGGSLGRSQACNHALRIWGDETVTDAVMKEWLVRLRDRNGWLDIGRKRPVPHEAWFQVAGYFYYYGHYYAARCVSLLPEGEQAEYRRLVADLIVPKQEADGSWWDFPFYTYHQPYGTAFAVMTLARCRENDFSF
;
A
#
# COMPACT_ATOMS: atom_id res chain seq x y z
N MET A 1 -23.91 75.96 -12.55
CA MET A 1 -23.38 74.91 -13.43
C MET A 1 -21.97 74.58 -12.92
N ILE A 2 -21.83 73.56 -12.15
CA ILE A 2 -20.53 73.07 -11.62
C ILE A 2 -20.34 71.67 -12.12
N SER A 3 -19.35 71.48 -12.99
CA SER A 3 -18.97 70.21 -13.61
C SER A 3 -18.03 69.47 -12.62
N ALA A 4 -18.43 68.24 -12.25
CA ALA A 4 -17.62 67.35 -11.45
C ALA A 4 -16.79 66.41 -12.34
N VAL A 5 -15.47 66.54 -12.26
CA VAL A 5 -14.50 65.66 -12.92
C VAL A 5 -14.35 64.40 -12.05
N ARG A 6 -14.66 63.22 -12.62
CA ARG A 6 -14.40 61.93 -12.03
C ARG A 6 -13.01 61.44 -12.43
N ALA A 7 -12.15 61.19 -11.45
CA ALA A 7 -10.86 60.52 -11.67
C ALA A 7 -11.06 59.00 -11.73
N PRO A 8 -10.37 58.24 -12.63
CA PRO A 8 -10.42 56.79 -12.65
C PRO A 8 -9.40 56.23 -11.65
N TRP A 9 -9.87 55.32 -10.79
CA TRP A 9 -9.02 54.49 -9.95
C TRP A 9 -8.40 53.38 -10.79
N LEU A 10 -7.08 53.42 -11.01
CA LEU A 10 -6.30 52.33 -11.55
C LEU A 10 -6.06 51.29 -10.43
N MET A 11 -6.75 50.15 -10.53
CA MET A 11 -6.44 48.96 -9.73
C MET A 11 -5.18 48.28 -10.32
N ALA A 12 -4.06 48.43 -9.63
CA ALA A 12 -2.85 47.65 -9.94
C ALA A 12 -3.01 46.24 -9.43
N CYS A 13 -3.29 45.28 -10.36
CA CYS A 13 -3.17 43.87 -10.05
C CYS A 13 -1.69 43.51 -9.92
N VAL A 14 -1.20 43.31 -8.70
CA VAL A 14 0.11 42.72 -8.46
C VAL A 14 -0.01 41.20 -8.71
N PHE A 15 0.47 40.75 -9.88
CA PHE A 15 0.70 39.33 -10.12
C PHE A 15 1.93 38.92 -9.31
N LEU A 16 1.72 38.22 -8.18
CA LEU A 16 2.77 37.42 -7.58
C LEU A 16 3.00 36.22 -8.48
N ALA A 17 4.01 36.30 -9.33
CA ALA A 17 4.56 35.14 -10.00
C ALA A 17 5.20 34.25 -8.93
N ALA A 18 4.53 33.16 -8.57
CA ALA A 18 5.14 32.12 -7.77
C ALA A 18 6.34 31.59 -8.59
N MET A 19 7.56 31.83 -8.12
CA MET A 19 8.76 31.23 -8.69
C MET A 19 8.66 29.72 -8.48
N ALA A 20 8.54 28.96 -9.58
CA ALA A 20 8.67 27.51 -9.53
C ALA A 20 10.05 27.15 -8.95
N PRO A 21 10.15 26.17 -8.05
CA PRO A 21 11.44 25.79 -7.49
C PRO A 21 12.37 25.23 -8.59
N ALA A 22 13.67 25.47 -8.45
CA ALA A 22 14.70 25.25 -9.45
C ALA A 22 14.96 23.77 -9.82
N TRP A 23 14.30 22.80 -9.14
CA TRP A 23 14.40 21.36 -9.42
C TRP A 23 13.45 20.87 -10.54
N ALA A 24 12.79 21.80 -11.24
CA ALA A 24 11.74 21.49 -12.21
C ALA A 24 12.20 20.80 -13.52
N ASP A 25 13.49 20.77 -13.84
CA ASP A 25 14.02 20.35 -15.15
C ASP A 25 15.01 19.17 -15.12
N GLU A 26 15.31 18.58 -13.95
CA GLU A 26 16.16 17.39 -13.82
C GLU A 26 15.35 16.10 -14.00
N PRO A 27 15.93 14.97 -14.50
CA PRO A 27 15.21 13.69 -14.67
C PRO A 27 14.55 13.16 -13.40
N GLY A 28 15.14 13.41 -12.22
CA GLY A 28 14.51 13.14 -10.92
C GLY A 28 13.33 14.06 -10.59
N GLY A 29 13.28 15.27 -11.17
CA GLY A 29 12.29 16.29 -10.86
C GLY A 29 10.84 15.94 -11.22
N GLU A 30 10.57 15.03 -12.15
CA GLU A 30 9.22 14.56 -12.47
C GLU A 30 8.65 13.66 -11.36
N ILE A 31 9.46 12.73 -10.87
CA ILE A 31 9.10 11.85 -9.76
C ILE A 31 8.88 12.67 -8.49
N ASP A 32 9.79 13.59 -8.16
CA ASP A 32 9.67 14.43 -6.97
C ASP A 32 8.45 15.35 -7.03
N ARG A 33 8.14 15.92 -8.20
CA ARG A 33 6.89 16.69 -8.40
C ARG A 33 5.65 15.85 -8.20
N ALA A 34 5.66 14.62 -8.70
CA ALA A 34 4.53 13.71 -8.53
C ALA A 34 4.35 13.32 -7.07
N ILE A 35 5.42 13.02 -6.36
CA ILE A 35 5.40 12.74 -4.91
C ILE A 35 4.87 13.96 -4.14
N ALA A 36 5.39 15.16 -4.40
CA ALA A 36 4.97 16.37 -3.71
C ALA A 36 3.47 16.62 -3.85
N LYS A 37 2.91 16.51 -5.06
CA LYS A 37 1.47 16.62 -5.31
C LYS A 37 0.66 15.54 -4.58
N GLY A 38 1.18 14.31 -4.52
CA GLY A 38 0.54 13.23 -3.77
C GLY A 38 0.52 13.47 -2.27
N VAL A 39 1.62 14.01 -1.72
CA VAL A 39 1.71 14.42 -0.32
C VAL A 39 0.76 15.59 -0.02
N ASP A 40 0.70 16.60 -0.89
CA ASP A 40 -0.25 17.71 -0.76
C ASP A 40 -1.70 17.20 -0.71
N PHE A 41 -2.03 16.23 -1.59
CA PHE A 41 -3.35 15.60 -1.55
C PHE A 41 -3.59 14.87 -0.22
N LEU A 42 -2.65 14.06 0.26
CA LEU A 42 -2.81 13.33 1.53
C LEU A 42 -2.98 14.30 2.71
N VAL A 43 -2.24 15.39 2.74
CA VAL A 43 -2.38 16.44 3.78
C VAL A 43 -3.77 17.08 3.74
N ALA A 44 -4.26 17.41 2.55
CA ALA A 44 -5.57 18.05 2.36
C ALA A 44 -6.76 17.10 2.66
N ASP A 45 -6.61 15.79 2.39
CA ASP A 45 -7.68 14.78 2.55
C ASP A 45 -7.75 14.21 3.98
N GLN A 46 -6.82 14.59 4.88
CA GLN A 46 -6.80 14.07 6.24
C GLN A 46 -8.05 14.48 7.02
N ASN A 47 -8.69 13.54 7.67
CA ASN A 47 -9.80 13.80 8.60
C ASN A 47 -9.32 14.55 9.85
N ARG A 48 -10.22 15.29 10.49
CA ARG A 48 -9.90 16.06 11.73
C ARG A 48 -9.33 15.20 12.86
N ASN A 49 -9.67 13.91 12.91
CA ASN A 49 -9.15 12.97 13.91
C ASN A 49 -7.82 12.31 13.53
N GLY A 50 -7.17 12.79 12.48
CA GLY A 50 -5.88 12.27 12.01
C GLY A 50 -5.95 11.07 11.08
N SER A 51 -7.12 10.48 10.85
CA SER A 51 -7.28 9.33 9.94
C SER A 51 -7.49 9.74 8.49
N TRP A 52 -7.47 8.76 7.57
CA TRP A 52 -7.86 8.93 6.16
C TRP A 52 -9.03 8.03 5.79
N GLY A 53 -9.87 8.56 4.91
CA GLY A 53 -11.04 7.87 4.39
C GLY A 53 -12.21 7.75 5.36
N SER A 54 -13.36 7.39 4.83
CA SER A 54 -14.59 7.23 5.60
C SER A 54 -15.55 6.26 4.91
N ALA A 55 -16.63 5.89 5.59
CA ALA A 55 -17.71 5.06 5.07
C ALA A 55 -18.62 5.78 4.06
N ARG A 56 -18.25 6.99 3.61
CA ARG A 56 -19.04 7.73 2.63
C ARG A 56 -18.97 7.05 1.27
N ASP A 57 -20.12 6.73 0.73
CA ASP A 57 -20.28 6.11 -0.57
C ASP A 57 -19.93 7.10 -1.71
N THR A 58 -19.08 6.69 -2.62
CA THR A 58 -18.63 7.53 -3.74
C THR A 58 -19.04 7.00 -5.11
N LYS A 59 -19.36 5.72 -5.17
CA LYS A 59 -19.78 5.01 -6.39
C LYS A 59 -20.81 3.96 -6.00
N GLY A 60 -21.80 3.71 -6.80
CA GLY A 60 -22.98 2.92 -6.47
C GLY A 60 -22.78 1.44 -6.12
N LEU A 61 -21.55 0.97 -5.93
CA LEU A 61 -21.29 -0.44 -5.63
C LEU A 61 -20.17 -0.60 -4.59
N ASN A 62 -20.53 -0.69 -3.32
CA ASN A 62 -19.63 -0.93 -2.20
C ASN A 62 -20.02 -2.22 -1.47
N ILE A 63 -19.77 -3.36 -2.12
CA ILE A 63 -20.35 -4.65 -1.76
C ILE A 63 -19.75 -5.28 -0.50
N TYR A 64 -18.56 -4.88 -0.05
CA TYR A 64 -17.77 -5.69 0.88
C TYR A 64 -17.53 -5.08 2.26
N ALA A 65 -18.16 -3.98 2.60
CA ALA A 65 -18.01 -3.38 3.92
C ALA A 65 -19.37 -2.94 4.53
N PRO A 66 -20.30 -3.89 4.77
CA PRO A 66 -21.65 -3.55 5.19
C PRO A 66 -21.77 -3.16 6.66
N VAL A 67 -20.70 -3.23 7.45
CA VAL A 67 -20.73 -3.09 8.91
C VAL A 67 -19.69 -2.11 9.42
N PRO A 68 -19.95 -1.39 10.53
CA PRO A 68 -19.07 -0.37 11.07
C PRO A 68 -17.64 -0.86 11.33
N GLN A 69 -17.45 -2.04 11.90
CA GLN A 69 -16.13 -2.61 12.22
C GLN A 69 -15.27 -2.86 10.98
N ALA A 70 -15.87 -3.16 9.82
CA ALA A 70 -15.13 -3.23 8.57
C ALA A 70 -14.57 -1.86 8.19
N HIS A 71 -15.34 -0.79 8.37
CA HIS A 71 -14.89 0.58 8.13
C HIS A 71 -13.82 1.04 9.12
N ASP A 72 -13.87 0.60 10.38
CA ASP A 72 -12.80 0.87 11.35
C ASP A 72 -11.49 0.21 10.90
N ALA A 73 -11.56 -1.03 10.42
CA ALA A 73 -10.40 -1.74 9.86
C ALA A 73 -9.85 -1.03 8.61
N PHE A 74 -10.69 -0.68 7.64
CA PHE A 74 -10.23 0.01 6.44
C PHE A 74 -9.62 1.39 6.76
N ARG A 75 -10.27 2.16 7.64
CA ARG A 75 -9.75 3.47 8.03
C ARG A 75 -8.38 3.36 8.69
N ALA A 76 -8.19 2.42 9.60
CA ALA A 76 -6.91 2.22 10.25
C ALA A 76 -5.83 1.70 9.27
N ALA A 77 -6.17 0.80 8.34
CA ALA A 77 -5.26 0.35 7.29
C ALA A 77 -4.82 1.49 6.37
N VAL A 78 -5.77 2.28 5.87
CA VAL A 78 -5.46 3.41 4.98
C VAL A 78 -4.69 4.50 5.72
N THR A 79 -4.98 4.72 7.01
CA THR A 79 -4.20 5.64 7.85
C THR A 79 -2.76 5.16 8.00
N ALA A 80 -2.53 3.87 8.25
CA ALA A 80 -1.19 3.30 8.31
C ALA A 80 -0.43 3.50 6.99
N MET A 81 -1.07 3.20 5.86
CA MET A 81 -0.47 3.40 4.53
C MET A 81 -0.15 4.88 4.26
N ALA A 82 -1.02 5.82 4.65
CA ALA A 82 -0.76 7.24 4.48
C ALA A 82 0.40 7.72 5.36
N VAL A 83 0.53 7.20 6.59
CA VAL A 83 1.67 7.46 7.49
C VAL A 83 2.97 6.96 6.85
N SER A 84 3.00 5.72 6.35
CA SER A 84 4.16 5.18 5.61
C SER A 84 4.50 6.00 4.37
N ALA A 85 3.48 6.45 3.61
CA ALA A 85 3.70 7.28 2.43
C ALA A 85 4.29 8.65 2.77
N LEU A 86 3.81 9.30 3.84
CA LEU A 86 4.39 10.55 4.34
C LEU A 86 5.83 10.35 4.83
N HIS A 87 6.12 9.24 5.49
CA HIS A 87 7.47 8.86 5.88
C HIS A 87 8.39 8.68 4.65
N ASP A 88 8.03 7.76 3.74
CA ASP A 88 8.81 7.41 2.55
C ASP A 88 9.02 8.60 1.59
N SER A 89 8.09 9.57 1.60
CA SER A 89 8.22 10.78 0.79
C SER A 89 9.44 11.62 1.15
N GLY A 90 9.93 11.53 2.40
CA GLY A 90 10.96 12.41 2.96
C GLY A 90 10.48 13.84 3.25
N LEU A 91 9.23 14.20 2.87
CA LEU A 91 8.71 15.56 3.04
C LEU A 91 8.15 15.85 4.44
N ALA A 92 8.02 14.81 5.29
CA ALA A 92 7.57 14.95 6.68
C ALA A 92 8.73 15.05 7.70
N VAL A 93 9.96 15.24 7.24
CA VAL A 93 11.15 15.41 8.13
C VAL A 93 11.14 16.77 8.78
N GLU A 94 10.96 17.82 7.98
CA GLU A 94 10.92 19.20 8.45
C GLU A 94 9.55 19.58 9.02
N ALA A 95 9.52 20.57 9.92
CA ALA A 95 8.27 21.12 10.46
C ALA A 95 7.40 21.70 9.34
N GLY A 96 6.13 21.33 9.33
CA GLY A 96 5.17 21.78 8.32
C GLY A 96 4.00 20.81 8.15
N PRO A 97 3.09 21.13 7.21
CA PRO A 97 1.84 20.38 7.07
C PRO A 97 2.01 18.86 6.86
N PRO A 98 3.01 18.33 6.11
CA PRO A 98 3.22 16.89 5.98
C PRO A 98 3.59 16.23 7.31
N ARG A 99 4.46 16.87 8.10
CA ARG A 99 4.84 16.36 9.42
C ARG A 99 3.66 16.39 10.40
N ASP A 100 2.91 17.50 10.44
CA ASP A 100 1.72 17.61 11.27
C ASP A 100 0.68 16.54 10.92
N ALA A 101 0.52 16.23 9.63
CA ALA A 101 -0.38 15.18 9.17
C ALA A 101 0.11 13.77 9.60
N LEU A 102 1.42 13.51 9.49
CA LEU A 102 2.01 12.25 9.95
C LEU A 102 1.80 12.07 11.47
N GLU A 103 2.09 13.09 12.29
CA GLU A 103 1.95 13.02 13.74
C GLU A 103 0.49 12.80 14.19
N LYS A 104 -0.48 13.41 13.50
CA LYS A 104 -1.92 13.14 13.74
C LYS A 104 -2.30 11.72 13.34
N GLY A 105 -1.76 11.21 12.22
CA GLY A 105 -1.95 9.83 11.79
C GLY A 105 -1.38 8.83 12.78
N GLU A 106 -0.18 9.09 13.30
CA GLU A 106 0.45 8.30 14.36
C GLU A 106 -0.44 8.24 15.61
N ALA A 107 -0.91 9.40 16.09
CA ALA A 107 -1.80 9.46 17.25
C ALA A 107 -3.07 8.62 17.04
N TYR A 108 -3.67 8.70 15.84
CA TYR A 108 -4.80 7.87 15.47
C TYR A 108 -4.46 6.37 15.53
N LEU A 109 -3.32 5.94 15.00
CA LEU A 109 -2.90 4.54 15.01
C LEU A 109 -2.69 4.02 16.43
N PHE A 110 -2.04 4.80 17.30
CA PHE A 110 -1.86 4.43 18.72
C PHE A 110 -3.19 4.19 19.43
N GLU A 111 -4.18 5.03 19.17
CA GLU A 111 -5.50 4.89 19.79
C GLU A 111 -6.31 3.71 19.25
N HIS A 112 -6.24 3.44 17.95
CA HIS A 112 -7.21 2.60 17.26
C HIS A 112 -6.68 1.19 16.93
N LEU A 113 -5.39 1.00 16.56
CA LEU A 113 -4.84 -0.32 16.25
C LEU A 113 -5.12 -1.39 17.32
N PRO A 114 -4.98 -1.09 18.63
CA PRO A 114 -5.29 -2.07 19.67
C PRO A 114 -6.75 -2.49 19.74
N LYS A 115 -7.67 -1.70 19.15
CA LYS A 115 -9.11 -1.92 19.21
C LYS A 115 -9.64 -2.65 17.98
N ILE A 116 -8.88 -2.71 16.87
CA ILE A 116 -9.33 -3.32 15.63
C ILE A 116 -9.53 -4.82 15.79
N ARG A 117 -10.68 -5.28 15.34
CA ARG A 117 -11.11 -6.68 15.42
C ARG A 117 -11.80 -7.09 14.13
N ARG A 118 -12.02 -8.39 14.00
CA ARG A 118 -12.85 -9.01 12.96
C ARG A 118 -14.23 -8.34 12.89
N ALA A 119 -14.66 -7.97 11.69
CA ALA A 119 -15.89 -7.24 11.47
C ALA A 119 -17.14 -8.11 11.62
N THR A 120 -17.13 -9.29 11.00
CA THR A 120 -18.19 -10.30 11.05
C THR A 120 -17.57 -11.69 11.09
N ALA A 121 -18.41 -12.73 11.20
CA ALA A 121 -17.92 -14.10 11.19
C ALA A 121 -17.20 -14.48 9.89
N ASP A 122 -17.56 -13.85 8.78
CA ASP A 122 -17.03 -14.11 7.43
C ASP A 122 -16.05 -13.03 6.91
N ALA A 123 -15.99 -11.85 7.55
CA ALA A 123 -15.15 -10.73 7.09
C ALA A 123 -14.02 -10.45 8.09
N ILE A 124 -12.79 -10.72 7.67
CA ILE A 124 -11.55 -10.53 8.45
C ILE A 124 -10.63 -9.48 7.82
N TYR A 125 -11.21 -8.37 7.35
CA TYR A 125 -10.47 -7.26 6.72
C TYR A 125 -9.41 -6.62 7.63
N ASN A 126 -9.55 -6.79 8.95
CA ASN A 126 -8.56 -6.34 9.93
C ASN A 126 -7.16 -6.93 9.72
N VAL A 127 -7.02 -8.03 8.98
CA VAL A 127 -5.71 -8.56 8.59
C VAL A 127 -4.87 -7.51 7.85
N TRP A 128 -5.48 -6.76 6.93
CA TRP A 128 -4.83 -5.64 6.25
C TRP A 128 -4.39 -4.54 7.21
N THR A 129 -5.24 -4.23 8.18
CA THR A 129 -4.94 -3.21 9.20
C THR A 129 -3.74 -3.59 10.04
N HIS A 130 -3.68 -4.86 10.49
CA HIS A 130 -2.55 -5.32 11.30
C HIS A 130 -1.26 -5.35 10.50
N ALA A 131 -1.29 -5.82 9.24
CA ALA A 131 -0.11 -5.89 8.38
C ALA A 131 0.44 -4.49 8.03
N TYR A 132 -0.39 -3.57 7.54
CA TYR A 132 0.06 -2.20 7.24
C TYR A 132 0.33 -1.39 8.52
N GLY A 133 -0.39 -1.68 9.61
CA GLY A 133 -0.11 -1.10 10.90
C GLY A 133 1.28 -1.42 11.42
N ILE A 134 1.73 -2.67 11.26
CA ILE A 134 3.10 -3.09 11.61
C ILE A 134 4.11 -2.30 10.75
N GLN A 135 3.93 -2.22 9.43
CA GLN A 135 4.84 -1.50 8.53
C GLN A 135 4.96 -0.02 8.95
N ALA A 136 3.83 0.67 9.16
CA ALA A 136 3.83 2.06 9.59
C ALA A 136 4.52 2.27 10.96
N LEU A 137 4.36 1.33 11.88
CA LEU A 137 5.02 1.40 13.19
C LEU A 137 6.52 1.16 13.10
N VAL A 138 6.99 0.36 12.14
CA VAL A 138 8.42 0.21 11.82
C VAL A 138 8.97 1.53 11.29
N ASP A 139 8.31 2.15 10.30
CA ASP A 139 8.70 3.45 9.75
C ASP A 139 8.77 4.53 10.84
N LEU A 140 7.79 4.57 11.74
CA LEU A 140 7.76 5.51 12.87
C LEU A 140 8.87 5.24 13.90
N HIS A 141 9.20 3.95 14.15
CA HIS A 141 10.30 3.58 15.02
C HIS A 141 11.65 4.10 14.51
N GLU A 142 11.86 4.10 13.20
CA GLU A 142 13.10 4.57 12.56
C GLU A 142 13.27 6.10 12.70
N ARG A 143 12.17 6.84 12.82
CA ARG A 143 12.17 8.31 12.91
C ARG A 143 12.60 8.88 14.25
N THR A 144 12.63 8.10 15.32
CA THR A 144 12.87 8.61 16.67
C THR A 144 14.06 7.94 17.34
N ASP A 145 14.84 8.72 18.09
CA ASP A 145 15.89 8.21 18.98
C ASP A 145 15.41 8.07 20.44
N ASP A 146 14.18 8.47 20.74
CA ASP A 146 13.59 8.34 22.08
C ASP A 146 13.31 6.86 22.39
N ALA A 147 14.03 6.33 23.37
CA ALA A 147 13.95 4.92 23.78
C ALA A 147 12.56 4.51 24.31
N GLU A 148 11.86 5.41 25.00
CA GLU A 148 10.51 5.19 25.51
C GLU A 148 9.52 5.10 24.33
N GLN A 149 9.66 6.00 23.37
CA GLN A 149 8.82 6.00 22.18
C GLN A 149 9.09 4.76 21.32
N ARG A 150 10.35 4.39 21.08
CA ARG A 150 10.72 3.13 20.42
C ARG A 150 10.10 1.93 21.09
N LYS A 151 10.18 1.86 22.42
CA LYS A 151 9.55 0.76 23.16
C LYS A 151 8.03 0.70 22.95
N ARG A 152 7.35 1.84 22.94
CA ARG A 152 5.89 1.90 22.67
C ARG A 152 5.53 1.37 21.28
N TYR A 153 6.34 1.68 20.25
CA TYR A 153 6.14 1.11 18.91
C TYR A 153 6.31 -0.40 18.94
N VAL A 154 7.38 -0.92 19.56
CA VAL A 154 7.64 -2.35 19.65
C VAL A 154 6.51 -3.08 20.41
N ASP A 155 6.03 -2.52 21.52
CA ASP A 155 4.91 -3.10 22.27
C ASP A 155 3.64 -3.17 21.40
N LEU A 156 3.37 -2.14 20.60
CA LEU A 156 2.21 -2.11 19.72
C LEU A 156 2.38 -3.07 18.53
N ILE A 157 3.58 -3.18 17.93
CA ILE A 157 3.91 -4.16 16.89
C ILE A 157 3.66 -5.58 17.39
N ASN A 158 4.17 -5.93 18.56
CA ASN A 158 3.95 -7.25 19.16
C ASN A 158 2.45 -7.53 19.35
N GLY A 159 1.68 -6.53 19.79
CA GLY A 159 0.22 -6.65 19.87
C GLY A 159 -0.46 -6.90 18.51
N GLN A 160 0.04 -6.31 17.42
CA GLN A 160 -0.49 -6.56 16.07
C GLN A 160 -0.08 -7.95 15.56
N ILE A 161 1.13 -8.42 15.86
CA ILE A 161 1.59 -9.79 15.56
C ILE A 161 0.70 -10.82 16.26
N ASP A 162 0.39 -10.62 17.54
CA ASP A 162 -0.52 -11.49 18.31
C ASP A 162 -1.93 -11.52 17.68
N LEU A 163 -2.43 -10.37 17.22
CA LEU A 163 -3.72 -10.29 16.54
C LEU A 163 -3.67 -11.03 15.20
N LEU A 164 -2.63 -10.89 14.39
CA LEU A 164 -2.44 -11.68 13.18
C LEU A 164 -2.43 -13.18 13.49
N GLY A 165 -1.74 -13.62 14.53
CA GLY A 165 -1.74 -15.02 14.97
C GLY A 165 -3.14 -15.59 15.28
N ARG A 166 -4.08 -14.75 15.75
CA ARG A 166 -5.48 -15.16 15.98
C ARG A 166 -6.27 -15.33 14.69
N TYR A 167 -5.87 -14.64 13.62
CA TYR A 167 -6.56 -14.65 12.31
C TYR A 167 -5.80 -15.48 11.26
N GLU A 168 -4.72 -16.15 11.64
CA GLU A 168 -4.01 -17.11 10.80
C GLU A 168 -4.96 -18.27 10.43
N SER A 169 -5.01 -18.62 9.16
CA SER A 169 -5.74 -19.79 8.68
C SER A 169 -5.19 -21.08 9.31
N ILE A 170 -6.03 -22.10 9.42
CA ILE A 170 -5.64 -23.38 10.06
C ILE A 170 -4.40 -24.00 9.40
N ASP A 171 -4.24 -23.83 8.10
CA ASP A 171 -3.14 -24.37 7.28
C ASP A 171 -1.99 -23.37 7.09
N GLY A 172 -2.04 -22.24 7.82
CA GLY A 172 -1.09 -21.14 7.69
C GLY A 172 -1.54 -20.07 6.69
N GLY A 173 -0.94 -18.88 6.82
CA GLY A 173 -1.26 -17.73 5.99
C GLY A 173 -2.57 -17.03 6.35
N TRP A 174 -2.95 -16.02 5.57
CA TRP A 174 -4.10 -15.16 5.86
C TRP A 174 -4.95 -14.92 4.61
N GLY A 175 -6.27 -14.89 4.84
CA GLY A 175 -7.25 -14.32 3.95
C GLY A 175 -7.87 -13.06 4.55
N TYR A 176 -8.83 -12.49 3.85
CA TYR A 176 -9.69 -11.40 4.36
C TYR A 176 -11.17 -11.81 4.36
N TYR A 177 -11.45 -13.05 3.97
CA TYR A 177 -12.72 -13.75 4.15
C TYR A 177 -12.50 -15.07 4.85
N ASP A 178 -13.51 -15.51 5.61
CA ASP A 178 -13.61 -16.83 6.18
C ASP A 178 -14.99 -17.41 5.79
N PHE A 179 -15.01 -18.18 4.70
CA PHE A 179 -16.25 -18.74 4.16
C PHE A 179 -16.78 -19.97 4.94
N ARG A 180 -15.98 -20.49 5.87
CA ARG A 180 -16.35 -21.61 6.73
C ARG A 180 -16.57 -21.17 8.16
N VAL A 181 -17.49 -20.22 8.32
CA VAL A 181 -17.80 -19.59 9.61
C VAL A 181 -18.14 -20.61 10.70
N GLY A 182 -17.78 -20.28 11.94
CA GLY A 182 -18.08 -21.10 13.11
C GLY A 182 -16.85 -21.74 13.77
N THR A 183 -15.65 -21.54 13.21
CA THR A 183 -14.41 -21.97 13.82
C THR A 183 -13.75 -20.82 14.60
N ALA A 184 -13.01 -21.16 15.67
CA ALA A 184 -12.27 -20.17 16.46
C ALA A 184 -11.12 -19.53 15.67
N ARG A 185 -10.51 -20.29 14.74
CA ARG A 185 -9.54 -19.80 13.75
C ARG A 185 -10.18 -19.83 12.36
N PRO A 186 -9.78 -18.93 11.45
CA PRO A 186 -10.21 -19.01 10.05
C PRO A 186 -9.91 -20.37 9.43
N SER A 187 -10.74 -20.78 8.50
CA SER A 187 -10.55 -22.01 7.74
C SER A 187 -9.37 -21.87 6.77
N SER A 188 -9.06 -22.96 6.04
CA SER A 188 -7.95 -23.09 5.11
C SER A 188 -8.06 -22.27 3.82
N ASP A 189 -8.64 -21.09 3.88
CA ASP A 189 -8.88 -20.23 2.70
C ASP A 189 -7.85 -19.09 2.61
N SER A 190 -6.57 -19.38 2.87
CA SER A 190 -5.51 -18.39 2.77
C SER A 190 -5.40 -17.83 1.35
N ILE A 191 -5.06 -16.55 1.27
CA ILE A 191 -4.94 -15.79 0.02
C ILE A 191 -3.47 -15.41 -0.16
N SER A 192 -2.90 -15.74 -1.33
CA SER A 192 -1.46 -15.63 -1.57
C SER A 192 -0.91 -14.22 -1.29
N PHE A 193 -1.54 -13.19 -1.83
CA PHE A 193 -1.05 -11.83 -1.70
C PHE A 193 -1.34 -11.19 -0.33
N THR A 194 -2.40 -11.61 0.36
CA THR A 194 -2.65 -11.20 1.75
C THR A 194 -1.56 -11.77 2.67
N THR A 195 -1.25 -13.05 2.49
CA THR A 195 -0.18 -13.74 3.20
C THR A 195 1.18 -13.10 2.92
N ALA A 196 1.45 -12.75 1.64
CA ALA A 196 2.68 -12.05 1.26
C ALA A 196 2.82 -10.69 1.97
N THR A 197 1.73 -9.91 2.06
CA THR A 197 1.75 -8.62 2.79
C THR A 197 2.08 -8.80 4.27
N CYS A 198 1.52 -9.83 4.92
CA CYS A 198 1.86 -10.15 6.32
C CYS A 198 3.33 -10.56 6.48
N LEU A 199 3.85 -11.40 5.58
CA LEU A 199 5.26 -11.81 5.60
C LEU A 199 6.23 -10.63 5.42
N VAL A 200 5.88 -9.66 4.57
CA VAL A 200 6.66 -8.43 4.42
C VAL A 200 6.68 -7.63 5.71
N ALA A 201 5.52 -7.39 6.32
CA ALA A 201 5.43 -6.70 7.60
C ALA A 201 6.24 -7.41 8.71
N PHE A 202 6.19 -8.74 8.76
CA PHE A 202 6.97 -9.53 9.71
C PHE A 202 8.48 -9.42 9.49
N ARG A 203 8.91 -9.38 8.22
CA ARG A 203 10.34 -9.25 7.91
C ARG A 203 10.89 -7.91 8.37
N GLU A 204 10.16 -6.82 8.11
CA GLU A 204 10.52 -5.48 8.54
C GLU A 204 10.55 -5.40 10.08
N ALA A 205 9.48 -5.84 10.73
CA ALA A 205 9.39 -5.83 12.18
C ALA A 205 10.48 -6.68 12.87
N SER A 206 10.86 -7.81 12.25
CA SER A 206 11.88 -8.73 12.84
C SER A 206 13.27 -8.12 12.92
N ALA A 207 13.53 -7.01 12.26
CA ALA A 207 14.80 -6.26 12.38
C ALA A 207 14.87 -5.43 13.66
N LEU A 208 13.73 -5.16 14.31
CA LEU A 208 13.67 -4.30 15.49
C LEU A 208 13.95 -5.07 16.78
N PRO A 209 14.83 -4.57 17.66
CA PRO A 209 15.06 -5.17 18.97
C PRO A 209 13.78 -5.22 19.82
N GLY A 210 13.49 -6.38 20.41
CA GLY A 210 12.33 -6.58 21.28
C GLY A 210 11.05 -7.02 20.57
N VAL A 211 11.04 -7.10 19.24
CA VAL A 211 9.94 -7.72 18.49
C VAL A 211 10.01 -9.25 18.66
N VAL A 212 8.88 -9.84 19.01
CA VAL A 212 8.71 -11.29 19.21
C VAL A 212 7.88 -11.85 18.04
N LEU A 213 8.53 -12.54 17.13
CA LEU A 213 7.87 -13.14 15.98
C LEU A 213 7.93 -14.67 16.08
N PRO A 214 6.77 -15.38 16.22
CA PRO A 214 6.73 -16.84 16.25
C PRO A 214 7.21 -17.43 14.93
N ARG A 215 8.35 -18.12 14.96
CA ARG A 215 8.97 -18.71 13.75
C ARG A 215 8.05 -19.67 13.04
N GLU A 216 7.35 -20.52 13.77
CA GLU A 216 6.41 -21.48 13.18
C GLU A 216 5.27 -20.83 12.41
N MET A 217 4.79 -19.65 12.83
CA MET A 217 3.78 -18.89 12.10
C MET A 217 4.32 -18.38 10.76
N VAL A 218 5.57 -17.94 10.73
CA VAL A 218 6.26 -17.51 9.50
C VAL A 218 6.45 -18.70 8.55
N ASP A 219 6.91 -19.83 9.07
CA ASP A 219 7.15 -21.05 8.27
C ASP A 219 5.84 -21.56 7.62
N ARG A 220 4.74 -21.62 8.39
CA ARG A 220 3.42 -21.98 7.82
C ARG A 220 2.93 -20.98 6.79
N ALA A 221 3.22 -19.69 6.95
CA ALA A 221 2.85 -18.66 5.96
C ALA A 221 3.64 -18.82 4.66
N ILE A 222 4.94 -19.10 4.74
CA ILE A 222 5.79 -19.41 3.57
C ILE A 222 5.26 -20.64 2.87
N ASP A 223 4.96 -21.71 3.59
CA ASP A 223 4.38 -22.94 3.05
C ASP A 223 3.05 -22.67 2.34
N SER A 224 2.20 -21.84 2.90
CA SER A 224 0.92 -21.44 2.28
C SER A 224 1.13 -20.75 0.92
N ILE A 225 2.08 -19.81 0.81
CA ILE A 225 2.39 -19.19 -0.49
C ILE A 225 2.97 -20.22 -1.46
N ASN A 226 3.82 -21.12 -0.98
CA ASN A 226 4.44 -22.16 -1.81
C ASN A 226 3.41 -23.15 -2.36
N ARG A 227 2.37 -23.52 -1.61
CA ARG A 227 1.25 -24.34 -2.12
C ARG A 227 0.49 -23.65 -3.25
N GLN A 228 0.48 -22.32 -3.27
CA GLN A 228 -0.20 -21.51 -4.27
C GLN A 228 0.69 -21.13 -5.46
N ARG A 229 1.99 -21.42 -5.39
CA ARG A 229 2.97 -21.09 -6.44
C ARG A 229 2.84 -22.02 -7.62
N LYS A 230 2.90 -21.46 -8.83
CA LYS A 230 2.95 -22.18 -10.10
C LYS A 230 4.38 -22.21 -10.66
N PRO A 231 4.68 -23.10 -11.61
CA PRO A 231 6.04 -23.26 -12.14
C PRO A 231 6.65 -21.99 -12.76
N ASP A 232 5.82 -21.04 -13.23
CA ASP A 232 6.24 -19.77 -13.80
C ASP A 232 6.31 -18.64 -12.75
N HIS A 233 6.30 -18.95 -11.46
CA HIS A 233 6.24 -18.00 -10.35
C HIS A 233 5.05 -17.03 -10.42
N SER A 234 3.95 -17.44 -11.09
CA SER A 234 2.64 -16.87 -10.81
C SER A 234 1.99 -17.60 -9.63
N TYR A 235 0.97 -17.00 -9.04
CA TYR A 235 0.34 -17.54 -7.82
C TYR A 235 -1.17 -17.62 -7.99
N LEU A 236 -1.76 -18.62 -7.37
CA LEU A 236 -3.22 -18.68 -7.24
C LEU A 236 -3.71 -17.45 -6.47
N TYR A 237 -4.95 -17.07 -6.69
CA TYR A 237 -5.58 -16.02 -5.91
C TYR A 237 -5.70 -16.43 -4.43
N GLY A 238 -6.16 -17.64 -4.19
CA GLY A 238 -6.28 -18.26 -2.87
C GLY A 238 -6.31 -19.76 -2.97
N GLU A 239 -6.02 -20.47 -1.88
CA GLU A 239 -5.97 -21.92 -1.82
C GLU A 239 -7.29 -22.60 -2.22
N TYR A 240 -8.44 -21.97 -1.93
CA TYR A 240 -9.76 -22.45 -2.34
C TYR A 240 -9.95 -22.53 -3.89
N LEU A 241 -9.01 -22.01 -4.66
CA LEU A 241 -8.97 -22.11 -6.14
C LEU A 241 -7.90 -23.07 -6.66
N ASP A 242 -7.30 -23.89 -5.83
CA ASP A 242 -6.27 -24.87 -6.20
C ASP A 242 -6.75 -25.87 -7.27
N HIS A 243 -8.02 -26.29 -7.19
CA HIS A 243 -8.68 -27.15 -8.16
C HIS A 243 -9.01 -26.45 -9.50
N MET A 244 -8.80 -25.13 -9.61
CA MET A 244 -9.03 -24.32 -10.82
C MET A 244 -7.78 -23.50 -11.22
N PRO A 245 -6.60 -24.11 -11.41
CA PRO A 245 -5.35 -23.38 -11.66
C PRO A 245 -5.37 -22.62 -12.99
N MET A 246 -6.25 -22.99 -13.92
CA MET A 246 -6.43 -22.37 -15.23
C MET A 246 -7.53 -21.31 -15.29
N ARG A 247 -8.24 -21.06 -14.18
CA ARG A 247 -9.20 -19.95 -14.10
C ARG A 247 -8.50 -18.62 -14.43
N GLY A 248 -9.17 -17.69 -15.09
CA GLY A 248 -8.58 -16.43 -15.57
C GLY A 248 -7.74 -15.73 -14.52
N ILE A 249 -8.27 -15.57 -13.30
CA ILE A 249 -7.56 -14.94 -12.18
C ILE A 249 -6.25 -15.67 -11.80
N ASN A 250 -6.16 -16.98 -12.00
CA ASN A 250 -5.00 -17.79 -11.65
C ASN A 250 -3.97 -17.91 -12.78
N ARG A 251 -4.26 -17.40 -13.99
CA ARG A 251 -3.28 -17.34 -15.07
C ARG A 251 -2.26 -16.24 -14.82
N ALA A 252 -1.12 -16.29 -15.50
CA ALA A 252 -0.08 -15.27 -15.41
C ALA A 252 -0.63 -13.84 -15.57
N GLY A 253 -1.54 -13.62 -16.54
CA GLY A 253 -2.20 -12.33 -16.75
C GLY A 253 -3.04 -11.86 -15.56
N GLY A 254 -3.77 -12.76 -14.90
CA GLY A 254 -4.56 -12.45 -13.70
C GLY A 254 -3.71 -12.31 -12.43
N SER A 255 -2.46 -12.77 -12.46
CA SER A 255 -1.53 -12.77 -11.33
C SER A 255 -0.47 -11.65 -11.37
N LEU A 256 -0.50 -10.74 -12.35
CA LEU A 256 0.54 -9.74 -12.57
C LEU A 256 0.88 -8.93 -11.32
N GLY A 257 -0.13 -8.41 -10.61
CA GLY A 257 0.09 -7.59 -9.42
C GLY A 257 0.52 -8.43 -8.22
N ARG A 258 -0.19 -9.54 -7.93
CA ARG A 258 0.11 -10.33 -6.73
C ARG A 258 1.39 -11.16 -6.85
N SER A 259 1.83 -11.52 -8.06
CA SER A 259 3.11 -12.20 -8.25
C SER A 259 4.29 -11.35 -7.79
N GLN A 260 4.21 -10.02 -7.93
CA GLN A 260 5.23 -9.12 -7.38
C GLN A 260 5.33 -9.28 -5.85
N ALA A 261 4.19 -9.22 -5.16
CA ALA A 261 4.15 -9.33 -3.70
C ALA A 261 4.63 -10.70 -3.21
N CYS A 262 4.18 -11.79 -3.84
CA CYS A 262 4.56 -13.14 -3.44
C CYS A 262 6.04 -13.43 -3.69
N ASN A 263 6.58 -13.02 -4.86
CA ASN A 263 7.99 -13.16 -5.16
C ASN A 263 8.86 -12.33 -4.21
N HIS A 264 8.47 -11.08 -3.95
CA HIS A 264 9.15 -10.25 -2.97
C HIS A 264 9.18 -10.91 -1.58
N ALA A 265 8.01 -11.34 -1.08
CA ALA A 265 7.90 -11.95 0.24
C ALA A 265 8.76 -13.21 0.36
N LEU A 266 8.69 -14.13 -0.59
CA LEU A 266 9.48 -15.35 -0.56
C LEU A 266 10.99 -15.05 -0.63
N ARG A 267 11.42 -14.10 -1.48
CA ARG A 267 12.83 -13.74 -1.62
C ARG A 267 13.41 -13.19 -0.32
N ILE A 268 12.71 -12.28 0.37
CA ILE A 268 13.22 -11.70 1.63
C ILE A 268 13.23 -12.71 2.79
N TRP A 269 12.49 -13.80 2.66
CA TRP A 269 12.51 -14.92 3.61
C TRP A 269 13.44 -16.07 3.19
N GLY A 270 14.25 -15.88 2.12
CA GLY A 270 15.34 -16.78 1.75
C GLY A 270 14.96 -17.88 0.77
N ASP A 271 13.85 -17.75 0.03
CA ASP A 271 13.54 -18.69 -1.06
C ASP A 271 14.51 -18.48 -2.23
N GLU A 272 15.46 -19.40 -2.38
CA GLU A 272 16.51 -19.37 -3.42
C GLU A 272 15.94 -19.59 -4.84
N THR A 273 14.73 -20.11 -4.97
CA THR A 273 14.10 -20.32 -6.29
C THR A 273 13.56 -19.03 -6.89
N VAL A 274 13.28 -18.01 -6.05
CA VAL A 274 12.94 -16.65 -6.49
C VAL A 274 14.25 -15.89 -6.77
N THR A 275 14.86 -16.16 -7.91
CA THR A 275 16.11 -15.56 -8.35
C THR A 275 15.92 -14.13 -8.90
N ASP A 276 17.02 -13.39 -9.10
CA ASP A 276 16.98 -12.09 -9.77
C ASP A 276 16.38 -12.21 -11.18
N ALA A 277 16.67 -13.31 -11.88
CA ALA A 277 16.08 -13.58 -13.21
C ALA A 277 14.55 -13.71 -13.15
N VAL A 278 14.01 -14.39 -12.15
CA VAL A 278 12.56 -14.48 -11.92
C VAL A 278 11.97 -13.11 -11.61
N MET A 279 12.59 -12.34 -10.74
CA MET A 279 12.10 -10.98 -10.41
C MET A 279 12.11 -10.08 -11.65
N LYS A 280 13.19 -10.05 -12.41
CA LYS A 280 13.31 -9.28 -13.66
C LYS A 280 12.26 -9.72 -14.70
N GLU A 281 12.06 -11.03 -14.87
CA GLU A 281 11.00 -11.54 -15.76
C GLU A 281 9.61 -11.00 -15.37
N TRP A 282 9.29 -11.00 -14.07
CA TRP A 282 7.98 -10.51 -13.60
C TRP A 282 7.85 -8.99 -13.69
N LEU A 283 8.92 -8.22 -13.52
CA LEU A 283 8.94 -6.78 -13.77
C LEU A 283 8.70 -6.46 -15.26
N VAL A 284 9.37 -7.18 -16.16
CA VAL A 284 9.16 -7.04 -17.61
C VAL A 284 7.74 -7.45 -18.00
N ARG A 285 7.20 -8.54 -17.45
CA ARG A 285 5.80 -8.95 -17.68
C ARG A 285 4.81 -7.89 -17.18
N LEU A 286 5.09 -7.24 -16.06
CA LEU A 286 4.25 -6.15 -15.54
C LEU A 286 4.23 -4.97 -16.51
N ARG A 287 5.38 -4.56 -17.06
CA ARG A 287 5.47 -3.51 -18.08
C ARG A 287 4.73 -3.90 -19.35
N ASP A 288 5.09 -5.02 -19.95
CA ASP A 288 4.62 -5.41 -21.28
C ASP A 288 3.13 -5.72 -21.32
N ARG A 289 2.58 -6.09 -20.16
CA ARG A 289 1.17 -6.48 -20.00
C ARG A 289 0.41 -5.60 -19.03
N ASN A 290 0.93 -4.41 -18.74
CA ASN A 290 0.30 -3.46 -17.81
C ASN A 290 -1.15 -3.14 -18.20
N GLY A 291 -1.46 -3.08 -19.49
CA GLY A 291 -2.82 -2.88 -20.00
C GLY A 291 -3.83 -3.93 -19.48
N TRP A 292 -3.39 -5.13 -19.10
CA TRP A 292 -4.29 -6.14 -18.51
C TRP A 292 -4.68 -5.80 -17.06
N LEU A 293 -3.81 -5.10 -16.31
CA LEU A 293 -4.15 -4.53 -15.01
C LEU A 293 -4.96 -3.23 -15.18
N ASP A 294 -4.52 -2.37 -16.08
CA ASP A 294 -5.13 -1.06 -16.31
C ASP A 294 -6.60 -1.16 -16.78
N ILE A 295 -6.95 -2.18 -17.56
CA ILE A 295 -8.35 -2.41 -17.98
C ILE A 295 -9.29 -2.68 -16.78
N GLY A 296 -8.76 -3.20 -15.67
CA GLY A 296 -9.50 -3.41 -14.43
C GLY A 296 -9.58 -2.16 -13.55
N ARG A 297 -8.69 -1.19 -13.79
CA ARG A 297 -8.60 0.03 -12.99
C ARG A 297 -9.87 0.86 -13.12
N LYS A 298 -10.35 1.38 -11.98
CA LYS A 298 -11.57 2.19 -11.86
C LYS A 298 -12.89 1.47 -12.19
N ARG A 299 -12.87 0.16 -12.44
CA ARG A 299 -14.11 -0.61 -12.61
C ARG A 299 -14.75 -0.90 -11.25
N PRO A 300 -16.07 -0.69 -11.11
CA PRO A 300 -16.75 -0.84 -9.82
C PRO A 300 -16.92 -2.30 -9.40
N VAL A 301 -16.99 -3.24 -10.35
CA VAL A 301 -17.18 -4.66 -10.05
C VAL A 301 -15.83 -5.37 -10.18
N PRO A 302 -15.32 -5.97 -9.09
CA PRO A 302 -14.07 -6.70 -9.14
C PRO A 302 -14.22 -8.00 -9.95
N HIS A 303 -13.11 -8.44 -10.57
CA HIS A 303 -13.04 -9.71 -11.31
C HIS A 303 -13.87 -9.81 -12.60
N GLU A 304 -14.42 -8.70 -13.10
CA GLU A 304 -15.09 -8.65 -14.41
C GLU A 304 -14.16 -8.28 -15.56
N ALA A 305 -13.01 -7.73 -15.26
CA ALA A 305 -12.04 -7.33 -16.27
C ALA A 305 -11.33 -8.56 -16.90
N TRP A 306 -10.59 -8.32 -17.98
CA TRP A 306 -9.80 -9.34 -18.65
C TRP A 306 -8.93 -10.12 -17.65
N PHE A 307 -8.87 -11.42 -17.76
CA PHE A 307 -8.26 -12.32 -16.79
C PHE A 307 -8.86 -12.23 -15.36
N GLN A 308 -10.06 -11.75 -15.21
CA GLN A 308 -10.73 -11.56 -13.91
C GLN A 308 -9.91 -10.68 -12.94
N VAL A 309 -9.15 -9.72 -13.45
CA VAL A 309 -8.41 -8.76 -12.65
C VAL A 309 -9.37 -7.78 -11.98
N ALA A 310 -9.10 -7.43 -10.74
CA ALA A 310 -9.77 -6.34 -10.04
C ALA A 310 -8.89 -5.08 -10.01
N GLY A 311 -9.51 -3.91 -10.01
CA GLY A 311 -8.81 -2.62 -10.00
C GLY A 311 -7.80 -2.50 -8.88
N TYR A 312 -8.14 -2.94 -7.67
CA TYR A 312 -7.30 -2.83 -6.46
C TYR A 312 -5.94 -3.56 -6.55
N PHE A 313 -5.67 -4.31 -7.62
CA PHE A 313 -4.33 -4.87 -7.86
C PHE A 313 -3.37 -3.91 -8.53
N TYR A 314 -3.85 -2.76 -9.05
CA TYR A 314 -2.99 -1.88 -9.84
C TYR A 314 -1.87 -1.29 -8.99
N TYR A 315 -2.18 -0.38 -8.07
CA TYR A 315 -1.15 0.25 -7.24
C TYR A 315 -0.51 -0.71 -6.25
N TYR A 316 -1.26 -1.68 -5.73
CA TYR A 316 -0.72 -2.77 -4.95
C TYR A 316 0.42 -3.49 -5.68
N GLY A 317 0.19 -3.91 -6.94
CA GLY A 317 1.18 -4.64 -7.73
C GLY A 317 2.43 -3.81 -8.04
N HIS A 318 2.27 -2.52 -8.35
CA HIS A 318 3.38 -1.64 -8.65
C HIS A 318 4.21 -1.31 -7.39
N TYR A 319 3.58 -1.17 -6.24
CA TYR A 319 4.29 -1.02 -4.96
C TYR A 319 5.22 -2.19 -4.68
N TYR A 320 4.73 -3.42 -4.81
CA TYR A 320 5.59 -4.59 -4.63
C TYR A 320 6.58 -4.80 -5.77
N ALA A 321 6.29 -4.32 -6.98
CA ALA A 321 7.27 -4.30 -8.06
C ALA A 321 8.47 -3.39 -7.72
N ALA A 322 8.23 -2.17 -7.20
CA ALA A 322 9.31 -1.29 -6.74
C ALA A 322 10.13 -1.94 -5.62
N ARG A 323 9.47 -2.66 -4.71
CA ARG A 323 10.17 -3.43 -3.66
C ARG A 323 10.99 -4.59 -4.22
N CYS A 324 10.54 -5.26 -5.29
CA CYS A 324 11.36 -6.25 -6.00
C CYS A 324 12.60 -5.60 -6.63
N VAL A 325 12.47 -4.40 -7.18
CA VAL A 325 13.62 -3.67 -7.75
C VAL A 325 14.71 -3.43 -6.71
N SER A 326 14.36 -3.08 -5.48
CA SER A 326 15.33 -2.85 -4.40
C SER A 326 16.13 -4.11 -4.00
N LEU A 327 15.68 -5.30 -4.40
CA LEU A 327 16.39 -6.58 -4.15
C LEU A 327 17.31 -6.99 -5.30
N LEU A 328 17.28 -6.30 -6.43
CA LEU A 328 18.17 -6.55 -7.55
C LEU A 328 19.58 -5.98 -7.27
N PRO A 329 20.62 -6.46 -7.96
CA PRO A 329 21.94 -5.83 -7.90
C PRO A 329 21.86 -4.33 -8.20
N GLU A 330 22.57 -3.51 -7.44
CA GLU A 330 22.51 -2.04 -7.49
C GLU A 330 22.66 -1.50 -8.92
N GLY A 331 23.64 -2.03 -9.69
CA GLY A 331 23.89 -1.62 -11.07
C GLY A 331 22.76 -1.93 -12.07
N GLU A 332 21.76 -2.73 -11.67
CA GLU A 332 20.62 -3.08 -12.51
C GLU A 332 19.33 -2.34 -12.08
N GLN A 333 19.30 -1.71 -10.91
CA GLN A 333 18.09 -1.14 -10.35
C GLN A 333 17.56 0.07 -11.13
N ALA A 334 18.44 0.92 -11.66
CA ALA A 334 18.04 2.17 -12.32
C ALA A 334 17.07 1.95 -13.50
N GLU A 335 17.32 0.93 -14.34
CA GLU A 335 16.44 0.59 -15.44
C GLU A 335 15.03 0.21 -14.96
N TYR A 336 14.95 -0.63 -13.92
CA TYR A 336 13.66 -1.12 -13.41
C TYR A 336 12.94 -0.08 -12.55
N ARG A 337 13.66 0.80 -11.83
CA ARG A 337 13.08 1.97 -11.17
C ARG A 337 12.38 2.87 -12.19
N ARG A 338 13.05 3.18 -13.30
CA ARG A 338 12.46 3.96 -14.38
C ARG A 338 11.25 3.27 -14.99
N LEU A 339 11.35 1.95 -15.26
CA LEU A 339 10.24 1.15 -15.77
C LEU A 339 8.98 1.29 -14.89
N VAL A 340 9.10 1.19 -13.55
CA VAL A 340 7.97 1.30 -12.63
C VAL A 340 7.45 2.73 -12.57
N ALA A 341 8.34 3.73 -12.51
CA ALA A 341 7.94 5.15 -12.45
C ALA A 341 7.14 5.57 -13.69
N ASP A 342 7.56 5.13 -14.89
CA ASP A 342 6.86 5.41 -16.16
C ASP A 342 5.43 4.84 -16.22
N LEU A 343 5.14 3.83 -15.42
CA LEU A 343 3.78 3.28 -15.31
C LEU A 343 2.90 4.07 -14.32
N ILE A 344 3.49 4.70 -13.30
CA ILE A 344 2.75 5.33 -12.20
C ILE A 344 2.57 6.84 -12.40
N VAL A 345 3.62 7.56 -12.80
CA VAL A 345 3.56 9.03 -12.94
C VAL A 345 2.44 9.49 -13.86
N PRO A 346 2.22 8.92 -15.06
CA PRO A 346 1.17 9.36 -15.98
C PRO A 346 -0.27 9.07 -15.48
N LYS A 347 -0.42 8.35 -14.38
CA LYS A 347 -1.73 7.99 -13.80
C LYS A 347 -2.17 8.93 -12.68
N GLN A 348 -1.37 9.95 -12.36
CA GLN A 348 -1.74 10.95 -11.36
C GLN A 348 -2.94 11.76 -11.82
N GLU A 349 -3.92 11.93 -10.94
CA GLU A 349 -5.10 12.77 -11.20
C GLU A 349 -4.74 14.25 -11.07
N ALA A 350 -5.62 15.12 -11.54
CA ALA A 350 -5.39 16.57 -11.53
C ALA A 350 -5.28 17.14 -10.08
N ASP A 351 -5.91 16.49 -9.11
CA ASP A 351 -5.85 16.84 -7.69
C ASP A 351 -4.61 16.29 -6.96
N GLY A 352 -3.70 15.63 -7.67
CA GLY A 352 -2.50 15.03 -7.13
C GLY A 352 -2.67 13.60 -6.63
N SER A 353 -3.89 13.07 -6.58
CA SER A 353 -4.17 11.71 -6.11
C SER A 353 -3.91 10.63 -7.16
N TRP A 354 -3.93 9.38 -6.70
CA TRP A 354 -4.06 8.17 -7.53
C TRP A 354 -5.15 7.27 -6.96
N TRP A 355 -5.87 6.56 -7.81
CA TRP A 355 -6.81 5.54 -7.38
C TRP A 355 -7.10 4.52 -8.47
N ASP A 356 -7.45 3.31 -8.08
CA ASP A 356 -7.64 2.18 -8.98
C ASP A 356 -8.97 1.45 -8.81
N PHE A 357 -9.57 1.46 -7.63
CA PHE A 357 -10.83 0.79 -7.35
C PHE A 357 -11.77 1.69 -6.55
N PRO A 358 -13.04 1.85 -6.95
CA PRO A 358 -13.99 2.69 -6.22
C PRO A 358 -14.38 2.02 -4.90
N PHE A 359 -13.82 2.53 -3.81
CA PHE A 359 -13.95 1.93 -2.49
C PHE A 359 -14.22 3.00 -1.43
N TYR A 360 -15.47 3.44 -1.31
CA TYR A 360 -15.86 4.56 -0.45
C TYR A 360 -14.93 5.77 -0.65
N THR A 361 -14.67 6.58 0.39
CA THR A 361 -13.63 7.61 0.31
C THR A 361 -12.23 7.07 0.65
N TYR A 362 -12.07 5.77 0.85
CA TYR A 362 -10.75 5.17 1.05
C TYR A 362 -9.92 5.10 -0.22
N HIS A 363 -10.56 5.09 -1.40
CA HIS A 363 -9.93 4.77 -2.68
C HIS A 363 -8.78 5.72 -3.08
N GLN A 364 -8.95 7.03 -2.90
CA GLN A 364 -7.90 8.00 -3.23
C GLN A 364 -6.74 7.98 -2.23
N PRO A 365 -6.95 8.06 -0.89
CA PRO A 365 -5.82 8.03 0.02
C PRO A 365 -5.03 6.72 -0.02
N TYR A 366 -5.66 5.52 -0.16
CA TYR A 366 -4.86 4.31 -0.26
C TYR A 366 -4.10 4.20 -1.60
N GLY A 367 -4.73 4.59 -2.71
CA GLY A 367 -4.09 4.58 -4.02
C GLY A 367 -2.94 5.58 -4.09
N THR A 368 -3.12 6.77 -3.51
CA THR A 368 -2.08 7.80 -3.40
C THR A 368 -0.93 7.33 -2.50
N ALA A 369 -1.25 6.72 -1.36
CA ALA A 369 -0.22 6.17 -0.47
C ALA A 369 0.65 5.13 -1.18
N PHE A 370 0.05 4.16 -1.86
CA PHE A 370 0.81 3.20 -2.66
C PHE A 370 1.65 3.86 -3.74
N ALA A 371 1.10 4.83 -4.48
CA ALA A 371 1.83 5.51 -5.55
C ALA A 371 3.02 6.31 -5.00
N VAL A 372 2.84 7.05 -3.91
CA VAL A 372 3.93 7.81 -3.25
C VAL A 372 5.02 6.87 -2.76
N MET A 373 4.68 5.78 -2.04
CA MET A 373 5.64 4.78 -1.57
C MET A 373 6.37 4.09 -2.73
N THR A 374 5.68 3.84 -3.86
CA THR A 374 6.26 3.29 -5.08
C THR A 374 7.28 4.24 -5.67
N LEU A 375 6.89 5.51 -5.89
CA LEU A 375 7.73 6.52 -6.51
C LEU A 375 8.91 6.91 -5.62
N ALA A 376 8.75 6.92 -4.29
CA ALA A 376 9.84 7.14 -3.35
C ALA A 376 10.97 6.10 -3.55
N ARG A 377 10.62 4.83 -3.79
CA ARG A 377 11.57 3.75 -4.09
C ARG A 377 12.13 3.81 -5.51
N CYS A 378 11.54 4.59 -6.40
CA CYS A 378 12.02 4.80 -7.77
C CYS A 378 12.95 6.00 -7.92
N ARG A 379 13.20 6.78 -6.87
CA ARG A 379 14.17 7.90 -6.89
C ARG A 379 15.58 7.38 -7.21
N GLU A 380 16.35 8.15 -7.98
CA GLU A 380 17.72 7.79 -8.34
C GLU A 380 18.71 7.96 -7.19
N ASN A 381 18.42 8.86 -6.26
CA ASN A 381 19.22 9.07 -5.06
C ASN A 381 18.60 8.28 -3.91
N ASP A 382 19.21 7.13 -3.61
CA ASP A 382 18.97 6.45 -2.35
C ASP A 382 19.33 7.38 -1.19
N PHE A 383 18.32 7.87 -0.48
CA PHE A 383 18.52 8.14 0.93
C PHE A 383 18.68 6.77 1.60
N SER A 384 19.93 6.28 1.68
CA SER A 384 20.27 5.19 2.59
C SER A 384 19.96 5.69 4.00
N PHE A 385 18.83 5.25 4.54
CA PHE A 385 18.48 5.40 5.94
C PHE A 385 19.28 4.41 6.79
#